data_3503ef4fb18d8156af64c1a66999fb41
#
_entry.id   3503ef4fb18d8156af64c1a66999fb41
#
_cell.length_a   1.000
_cell.length_b   1.000
_cell.length_c   1.000
_cell.angle_alpha   90.00
_cell.angle_beta   90.00
_cell.angle_gamma   90.00
#
_symmetry.space_group_name_H-M   'P 1'
#
loop_
_entity.id
_entity.type
_entity.pdbx_description
1 polymer ?
#
loop_
_entity_poly.entity_id
_entity_poly.type
_entity_poly.pdbx_seq_one_letter_code
_entity_poly.pdbx_strand_id
1 'polypeptide(L)'
;MSRALFRDGPQRHGDTESNCGVLCVSVTLWLVIVCAGDAAAQTYKAPRTVDGQPDLQGIWQAMNTANWNIQDHSAELGVPAGQGIVEGNEIPYLEAALSERQLNYRRRFTEDPENKCFMVGTPRTMYMPYPFQIVQTKNQVNIISEYVHTVRSLRFIGQHPKGPRWILGDSRARWDGDTLVVDVTNFQDETWFDRSGNYASDTLHIVERYTRTGPDHILYEATIEDPKVFARPWKISMPLYRHVQKNAQLLEYECHAYLEAERDRRDTR
;
A
#
# COMPACT_ATOMS: atom_id res chain seq x y z
N MET A 1 -58.99 11.65 42.87
CA MET A 1 -59.33 12.81 43.67
C MET A 1 -58.69 14.01 43.06
N SER A 2 -59.46 14.76 42.45
CA SER A 2 -59.87 16.16 42.53
C SER A 2 -58.91 17.10 41.85
N ARG A 3 -59.26 17.65 40.69
CA ARG A 3 -60.04 18.90 40.41
C ARG A 3 -59.30 20.14 40.90
N ALA A 4 -59.19 21.27 40.21
CA ALA A 4 -59.94 21.96 39.19
C ALA A 4 -59.13 23.20 38.78
N LEU A 5 -59.16 23.65 37.56
CA LEU A 5 -60.09 24.62 36.92
C LEU A 5 -59.69 26.10 37.03
N PHE A 6 -59.80 26.75 35.91
CA PHE A 6 -60.21 28.10 35.57
C PHE A 6 -59.17 29.24 35.65
N ARG A 7 -59.07 30.26 34.77
CA ARG A 7 -59.98 30.82 33.77
C ARG A 7 -59.24 31.95 32.99
N ASP A 8 -59.62 32.06 31.76
CA ASP A 8 -59.90 33.24 30.93
C ASP A 8 -58.98 34.49 30.91
N GLY A 9 -58.49 34.80 29.77
CA GLY A 9 -58.66 35.57 28.59
C GLY A 9 -58.83 37.09 28.72
N PRO A 10 -59.01 37.93 27.71
CA PRO A 10 -58.24 38.14 26.46
C PRO A 10 -57.80 39.62 26.29
N GLN A 11 -57.07 39.99 25.24
CA GLN A 11 -57.23 41.17 24.37
C GLN A 11 -55.91 41.72 23.85
N ARG A 12 -55.73 41.63 22.58
CA ARG A 12 -55.85 42.60 21.45
C ARG A 12 -54.71 43.62 21.29
N HIS A 13 -54.29 43.64 20.05
CA HIS A 13 -53.81 44.72 19.20
C HIS A 13 -52.35 45.11 19.20
N GLY A 14 -51.81 45.05 17.95
CA GLY A 14 -50.80 45.91 17.50
C GLY A 14 -50.02 45.32 16.35
N ASP A 15 -50.58 45.41 15.10
CA ASP A 15 -49.88 45.24 13.85
C ASP A 15 -48.73 46.22 13.78
N THR A 16 -47.54 45.71 13.56
CA THR A 16 -46.48 46.45 12.88
C THR A 16 -45.68 45.47 12.06
N GLU A 17 -46.11 45.31 10.81
CA GLU A 17 -45.27 44.81 9.75
C GLU A 17 -44.04 45.72 9.61
N SER A 18 -42.87 45.25 9.90
CA SER A 18 -41.63 45.88 9.47
C SER A 18 -40.83 44.90 8.66
N ASN A 19 -40.73 45.24 7.38
CA ASN A 19 -39.86 44.66 6.36
C ASN A 19 -38.42 44.52 6.86
N CYS A 20 -38.08 43.39 7.44
CA CYS A 20 -36.70 43.05 7.81
C CYS A 20 -36.27 41.69 7.23
N GLY A 21 -37.04 41.12 6.29
CA GLY A 21 -36.81 39.79 5.74
C GLY A 21 -35.90 39.72 4.54
N VAL A 22 -35.60 40.83 3.87
CA VAL A 22 -34.87 40.81 2.56
C VAL A 22 -33.38 41.15 2.69
N LEU A 23 -32.93 41.81 3.75
CA LEU A 23 -31.53 42.18 3.92
C LEU A 23 -30.67 41.09 4.59
N CYS A 24 -31.25 40.16 5.33
CA CYS A 24 -30.47 39.07 5.98
C CYS A 24 -30.14 37.91 5.05
N VAL A 25 -30.89 37.68 3.97
CA VAL A 25 -30.64 36.56 3.04
C VAL A 25 -29.51 36.85 2.07
N SER A 26 -29.30 38.12 1.72
CA SER A 26 -28.23 38.50 0.78
C SER A 26 -26.83 38.49 1.41
N VAL A 27 -26.69 38.74 2.71
CA VAL A 27 -25.38 38.73 3.40
C VAL A 27 -24.94 37.31 3.70
N THR A 28 -25.84 36.38 4.00
CA THR A 28 -25.48 34.96 4.18
C THR A 28 -25.12 34.26 2.89
N LEU A 29 -25.71 34.65 1.74
CA LEU A 29 -25.36 34.09 0.45
C LEU A 29 -23.98 34.54 -0.04
N TRP A 30 -23.58 35.78 0.30
CA TRP A 30 -22.24 36.29 -0.02
C TRP A 30 -21.13 35.69 0.85
N LEU A 31 -21.40 35.34 2.11
CA LEU A 31 -20.46 34.66 3.00
C LEU A 31 -20.21 33.19 2.60
N VAL A 32 -21.20 32.53 1.99
CA VAL A 32 -21.04 31.14 1.51
C VAL A 32 -20.24 31.08 0.19
N ILE A 33 -20.36 32.12 -0.66
CA ILE A 33 -19.62 32.15 -1.93
C ILE A 33 -18.13 32.48 -1.74
N VAL A 34 -17.76 33.20 -0.69
CA VAL A 34 -16.36 33.56 -0.41
C VAL A 34 -15.58 32.40 0.26
N CYS A 35 -16.28 31.40 0.86
CA CYS A 35 -15.63 30.23 1.47
C CYS A 35 -15.46 29.04 0.53
N ALA A 36 -15.95 29.11 -0.71
CA ALA A 36 -15.65 28.14 -1.77
C ALA A 36 -14.36 28.54 -2.54
N GLY A 37 -13.37 29.04 -1.82
CA GLY A 37 -12.00 29.10 -2.33
C GLY A 37 -11.54 27.66 -2.50
N ASP A 38 -11.18 27.28 -3.74
CA ASP A 38 -10.53 26.03 -4.06
C ASP A 38 -9.41 25.80 -3.06
N ALA A 39 -9.64 24.95 -2.07
CA ALA A 39 -8.57 24.32 -1.32
C ALA A 39 -7.86 23.36 -2.28
N ALA A 40 -7.13 23.91 -3.25
CA ALA A 40 -6.18 23.14 -4.02
C ALA A 40 -5.26 22.50 -2.97
N ALA A 41 -5.40 21.20 -2.78
CA ALA A 41 -4.54 20.46 -1.88
C ALA A 41 -3.10 20.76 -2.30
N GLN A 42 -2.37 21.46 -1.43
CA GLN A 42 -1.00 21.88 -1.74
C GLN A 42 -0.20 20.60 -1.95
N THR A 43 0.17 20.34 -3.20
CA THR A 43 0.96 19.17 -3.57
C THR A 43 2.29 19.23 -2.81
N TYR A 44 2.56 18.22 -2.00
CA TYR A 44 3.82 18.15 -1.26
C TYR A 44 4.99 18.14 -2.23
N LYS A 45 5.94 19.05 -2.01
CA LYS A 45 7.17 19.09 -2.80
C LYS A 45 8.27 18.34 -2.08
N ALA A 46 8.65 17.20 -2.61
CA ALA A 46 9.71 16.37 -2.05
C ALA A 46 11.06 17.14 -2.02
N PRO A 47 11.86 17.00 -0.96
CA PRO A 47 13.26 17.41 -0.98
C PRO A 47 14.00 16.80 -2.17
N ARG A 48 15.11 17.39 -2.54
CA ARG A 48 15.95 16.88 -3.64
C ARG A 48 17.25 16.32 -3.09
N THR A 49 17.73 15.25 -3.72
CA THR A 49 19.09 14.75 -3.52
C THR A 49 20.11 15.75 -4.13
N VAL A 50 21.38 15.52 -3.87
CA VAL A 50 22.48 16.31 -4.47
C VAL A 50 22.49 16.27 -6.01
N ASP A 51 21.93 15.21 -6.58
CA ASP A 51 21.77 15.01 -8.03
C ASP A 51 20.46 15.63 -8.58
N GLY A 52 19.68 16.35 -7.75
CA GLY A 52 18.44 17.01 -8.14
C GLY A 52 17.21 16.09 -8.25
N GLN A 53 17.33 14.81 -7.98
CA GLN A 53 16.22 13.84 -7.99
C GLN A 53 15.35 14.01 -6.73
N PRO A 54 14.04 13.66 -6.77
CA PRO A 54 13.24 13.57 -5.55
C PRO A 54 13.89 12.63 -4.54
N ASP A 55 13.98 13.06 -3.29
CA ASP A 55 14.63 12.29 -2.23
C ASP A 55 13.65 11.27 -1.63
N LEU A 56 13.86 9.99 -1.92
CA LEU A 56 13.13 8.85 -1.33
C LEU A 56 13.94 8.13 -0.25
N GLN A 57 15.16 8.60 0.06
CA GLN A 57 16.06 7.92 1.00
C GLN A 57 15.46 7.83 2.40
N GLY A 58 15.76 6.74 3.08
CA GLY A 58 15.30 6.49 4.45
C GLY A 58 14.93 5.03 4.68
N ILE A 59 14.50 4.73 5.89
CA ILE A 59 13.95 3.44 6.27
C ILE A 59 12.43 3.58 6.27
N TRP A 60 11.76 2.68 5.57
CA TRP A 60 10.33 2.71 5.31
C TRP A 60 9.67 1.38 5.63
N GLN A 61 8.38 1.41 5.94
CA GLN A 61 7.60 0.21 6.21
C GLN A 61 6.14 0.41 5.81
N ALA A 62 5.52 -0.64 5.27
CA ALA A 62 4.07 -0.70 5.13
C ALA A 62 3.43 -1.11 6.47
N MET A 63 2.39 -0.39 6.90
CA MET A 63 1.66 -0.65 8.15
C MET A 63 0.26 -1.17 7.83
N ASN A 64 0.20 -2.36 7.24
CA ASN A 64 -1.04 -3.01 6.81
C ASN A 64 -0.97 -4.53 6.99
N THR A 65 -2.01 -5.24 6.59
CA THR A 65 -2.11 -6.71 6.69
C THR A 65 -1.96 -7.41 5.33
N ALA A 66 -1.47 -6.71 4.31
CA ALA A 66 -1.40 -7.22 2.93
C ALA A 66 -0.51 -8.46 2.77
N ASN A 67 0.51 -8.64 3.62
CA ASN A 67 1.31 -9.86 3.60
C ASN A 67 0.50 -11.13 3.93
N TRP A 68 -0.59 -10.98 4.71
CA TRP A 68 -1.52 -12.08 4.98
C TRP A 68 -2.54 -12.27 3.86
N ASN A 69 -3.14 -11.16 3.41
CA ASN A 69 -4.04 -11.14 2.26
C ASN A 69 -4.09 -9.72 1.68
N ILE A 70 -3.83 -9.59 0.38
CA ILE A 70 -3.86 -8.29 -0.31
C ILE A 70 -5.27 -7.76 -0.56
N GLN A 71 -6.32 -8.59 -0.38
CA GLN A 71 -7.74 -8.19 -0.43
C GLN A 71 -8.28 -7.96 0.98
N ASP A 72 -9.43 -7.29 1.11
CA ASP A 72 -10.16 -7.17 2.37
C ASP A 72 -10.47 -8.54 2.95
N HIS A 73 -10.21 -8.73 4.23
CA HIS A 73 -10.39 -10.03 4.87
C HIS A 73 -10.74 -9.93 6.35
N SER A 74 -11.55 -10.87 6.79
CA SER A 74 -11.86 -11.09 8.20
C SER A 74 -10.73 -11.82 8.90
N ALA A 75 -10.71 -11.76 10.23
CA ALA A 75 -9.78 -12.57 11.02
C ALA A 75 -10.07 -14.07 10.84
N GLU A 76 -9.03 -14.84 10.64
CA GLU A 76 -9.04 -16.31 10.62
C GLU A 76 -7.80 -16.88 11.32
N LEU A 77 -7.66 -18.20 11.41
CA LEU A 77 -6.51 -18.81 12.08
C LEU A 77 -5.19 -18.33 11.49
N GLY A 78 -4.40 -17.63 12.31
CA GLY A 78 -3.08 -17.11 11.94
C GLY A 78 -3.12 -15.87 11.03
N VAL A 79 -4.31 -15.30 10.78
CA VAL A 79 -4.49 -14.12 9.92
C VAL A 79 -5.30 -13.06 10.67
N PRO A 80 -4.73 -11.88 10.97
CA PRO A 80 -5.49 -10.78 11.55
C PRO A 80 -6.51 -10.24 10.51
N ALA A 81 -7.61 -9.69 10.97
CA ALA A 81 -8.51 -8.94 10.08
C ALA A 81 -7.80 -7.71 9.50
N GLY A 82 -8.10 -7.34 8.27
CA GLY A 82 -7.50 -6.18 7.65
C GLY A 82 -8.18 -5.70 6.39
N GLN A 83 -7.89 -4.43 6.08
CA GLN A 83 -8.22 -3.84 4.80
C GLN A 83 -7.16 -4.21 3.78
N GLY A 84 -7.60 -4.60 2.59
CA GLY A 84 -6.73 -4.91 1.46
C GLY A 84 -6.08 -3.66 0.84
N ILE A 85 -5.15 -3.92 -0.05
CA ILE A 85 -4.45 -2.88 -0.83
C ILE A 85 -4.81 -2.94 -2.32
N VAL A 86 -5.65 -3.88 -2.74
CA VAL A 86 -6.13 -4.02 -4.12
C VAL A 86 -7.17 -2.95 -4.41
N GLU A 87 -6.96 -2.16 -5.45
CA GLU A 87 -7.96 -1.17 -5.88
C GLU A 87 -9.26 -1.87 -6.31
N GLY A 88 -10.38 -1.47 -5.68
CA GLY A 88 -11.68 -2.11 -5.91
C GLY A 88 -11.81 -3.51 -5.29
N ASN A 89 -10.81 -3.97 -4.54
CA ASN A 89 -10.82 -5.25 -3.82
C ASN A 89 -11.06 -6.49 -4.69
N GLU A 90 -10.83 -6.41 -6.02
CA GLU A 90 -11.02 -7.50 -6.98
C GLU A 90 -9.73 -7.85 -7.70
N ILE A 91 -9.33 -9.11 -7.67
CA ILE A 91 -8.25 -9.67 -8.47
C ILE A 91 -8.89 -10.45 -9.64
N PRO A 92 -8.69 -10.00 -10.88
CA PRO A 92 -9.41 -10.55 -12.05
C PRO A 92 -8.78 -11.85 -12.57
N TYR A 93 -8.80 -12.90 -11.75
CA TYR A 93 -8.29 -14.21 -12.15
C TYR A 93 -8.98 -14.76 -13.40
N LEU A 94 -8.21 -15.40 -14.28
CA LEU A 94 -8.75 -16.34 -15.26
C LEU A 94 -9.36 -17.54 -14.53
N GLU A 95 -10.44 -18.09 -15.06
CA GLU A 95 -11.11 -19.25 -14.44
C GLU A 95 -10.16 -20.43 -14.22
N ALA A 96 -9.31 -20.73 -15.20
CA ALA A 96 -8.30 -21.78 -15.11
C ALA A 96 -7.28 -21.54 -13.97
N ALA A 97 -6.97 -20.27 -13.66
CA ALA A 97 -6.00 -19.89 -12.64
C ALA A 97 -6.58 -19.93 -11.21
N LEU A 98 -7.90 -19.85 -11.06
CA LEU A 98 -8.57 -19.92 -9.75
C LEU A 98 -8.32 -21.24 -9.02
N SER A 99 -8.21 -22.34 -9.75
CA SER A 99 -7.94 -23.67 -9.17
C SER A 99 -6.58 -23.70 -8.46
N GLU A 100 -5.57 -23.12 -9.07
CA GLU A 100 -4.22 -23.04 -8.48
C GLU A 100 -4.22 -22.11 -7.25
N ARG A 101 -4.86 -20.94 -7.33
CA ARG A 101 -5.03 -20.04 -6.18
C ARG A 101 -5.68 -20.74 -5.00
N GLN A 102 -6.73 -21.56 -5.24
CA GLN A 102 -7.40 -22.33 -4.19
C GLN A 102 -6.51 -23.44 -3.62
N LEU A 103 -5.69 -24.07 -4.46
CA LEU A 103 -4.72 -25.08 -4.02
C LEU A 103 -3.66 -24.43 -3.13
N ASN A 104 -3.11 -23.28 -3.52
CA ASN A 104 -2.17 -22.50 -2.74
C ASN A 104 -2.76 -22.11 -1.38
N TYR A 105 -4.00 -21.62 -1.34
CA TYR A 105 -4.69 -21.31 -0.10
C TYR A 105 -4.78 -22.50 0.86
N ARG A 106 -5.11 -23.69 0.35
CA ARG A 106 -5.16 -24.92 1.16
C ARG A 106 -3.79 -25.34 1.70
N ARG A 107 -2.73 -25.05 0.95
CA ARG A 107 -1.35 -25.42 1.30
C ARG A 107 -0.55 -24.27 1.91
N ARG A 108 -1.17 -23.13 2.21
CA ARG A 108 -0.50 -21.89 2.60
C ARG A 108 0.44 -21.98 3.80
N PHE A 109 0.17 -22.91 4.72
CA PHE A 109 1.02 -23.09 5.91
C PHE A 109 2.32 -23.85 5.64
N THR A 110 2.41 -24.56 4.52
CA THR A 110 3.58 -25.37 4.16
C THR A 110 4.27 -24.89 2.89
N GLU A 111 3.51 -24.32 1.93
CA GLU A 111 4.03 -24.00 0.60
C GLU A 111 4.35 -22.51 0.38
N ASP A 112 3.84 -21.62 1.22
CA ASP A 112 4.20 -20.21 1.13
C ASP A 112 5.73 -20.04 1.19
N PRO A 113 6.36 -19.37 0.21
CA PRO A 113 7.80 -19.11 0.21
C PRO A 113 8.32 -18.47 1.49
N GLU A 114 7.52 -17.59 2.12
CA GLU A 114 7.88 -16.97 3.41
C GLU A 114 8.09 -18.01 4.52
N ASN A 115 7.26 -19.05 4.59
CA ASN A 115 7.39 -20.11 5.58
C ASN A 115 8.65 -20.99 5.37
N LYS A 116 9.24 -20.90 4.19
CA LYS A 116 10.48 -21.60 3.82
C LYS A 116 11.71 -20.67 3.90
N CYS A 117 11.55 -19.45 4.40
CA CYS A 117 12.58 -18.42 4.41
C CYS A 117 13.12 -18.06 3.02
N PHE A 118 12.31 -18.22 1.98
CA PHE A 118 12.68 -17.80 0.63
C PHE A 118 12.36 -16.30 0.43
N MET A 119 13.01 -15.72 -0.56
CA MET A 119 12.62 -14.39 -1.04
C MET A 119 11.18 -14.43 -1.53
N VAL A 120 10.37 -13.47 -1.10
CA VAL A 120 8.93 -13.44 -1.42
C VAL A 120 8.59 -12.77 -2.75
N GLY A 121 9.60 -12.18 -3.41
CA GLY A 121 9.42 -11.52 -4.71
C GLY A 121 8.84 -10.10 -4.63
N THR A 122 8.71 -9.48 -5.79
CA THR A 122 8.07 -8.18 -5.99
C THR A 122 6.62 -8.43 -6.44
N PRO A 123 5.59 -7.68 -5.95
CA PRO A 123 5.71 -6.54 -5.04
C PRO A 123 5.67 -6.89 -3.54
N ARG A 124 5.53 -8.17 -3.17
CA ARG A 124 5.30 -8.62 -1.77
C ARG A 124 6.37 -8.08 -0.80
N THR A 125 7.63 -7.97 -1.22
CA THR A 125 8.70 -7.38 -0.41
C THR A 125 8.35 -5.98 0.12
N MET A 126 7.50 -5.20 -0.58
CA MET A 126 7.15 -3.84 -0.19
C MET A 126 6.13 -3.76 0.95
N TYR A 127 5.38 -4.83 1.22
CA TYR A 127 4.37 -4.89 2.29
C TYR A 127 4.56 -6.06 3.27
N MET A 128 5.75 -6.64 3.28
CA MET A 128 6.17 -7.49 4.39
C MET A 128 6.12 -6.69 5.71
N PRO A 129 5.85 -7.33 6.87
CA PRO A 129 5.84 -6.65 8.16
C PRO A 129 7.24 -6.31 8.68
N TYR A 130 8.17 -6.09 7.78
CA TYR A 130 9.57 -5.75 8.03
C TYR A 130 9.93 -4.45 7.32
N PRO A 131 10.77 -3.60 7.93
CA PRO A 131 11.23 -2.38 7.27
C PRO A 131 12.19 -2.68 6.13
N PHE A 132 12.33 -1.69 5.25
CA PHE A 132 13.34 -1.68 4.19
C PHE A 132 13.95 -0.28 4.07
N GLN A 133 15.19 -0.22 3.63
CA GLN A 133 15.91 1.02 3.40
C GLN A 133 15.98 1.34 1.91
N ILE A 134 15.66 2.58 1.54
CA ILE A 134 15.91 3.12 0.21
C ILE A 134 17.22 3.92 0.24
N VAL A 135 18.16 3.55 -0.65
CA VAL A 135 19.43 4.23 -0.86
C VAL A 135 19.50 4.68 -2.31
N GLN A 136 19.66 5.99 -2.53
CA GLN A 136 19.72 6.57 -3.87
C GLN A 136 21.15 6.95 -4.25
N THR A 137 21.47 6.68 -5.51
CA THR A 137 22.63 7.21 -6.19
C THR A 137 22.19 7.87 -7.51
N LYS A 138 23.11 8.53 -8.19
CA LYS A 138 22.81 9.14 -9.49
C LYS A 138 22.27 8.14 -10.52
N ASN A 139 22.71 6.88 -10.48
CA ASN A 139 22.49 5.90 -11.53
C ASN A 139 21.52 4.77 -11.16
N GLN A 140 21.17 4.67 -9.88
CA GLN A 140 20.27 3.61 -9.40
C GLN A 140 19.68 3.94 -8.02
N VAL A 141 18.57 3.28 -7.71
CA VAL A 141 18.01 3.20 -6.37
C VAL A 141 18.13 1.77 -5.89
N ASN A 142 18.62 1.56 -4.67
CA ASN A 142 18.65 0.24 -4.04
C ASN A 142 17.61 0.18 -2.92
N ILE A 143 16.84 -0.89 -2.89
CA ILE A 143 15.93 -1.24 -1.81
C ILE A 143 16.57 -2.40 -1.06
N ILE A 144 16.92 -2.16 0.19
CA ILE A 144 17.55 -3.13 1.10
C ILE A 144 16.50 -3.53 2.12
N SER A 145 16.04 -4.77 2.07
CA SER A 145 15.00 -5.27 2.98
C SER A 145 15.62 -5.93 4.20
N GLU A 146 15.02 -5.74 5.38
CA GLU A 146 15.39 -6.47 6.59
C GLU A 146 15.11 -7.97 6.43
N TYR A 147 13.98 -8.31 5.78
CA TYR A 147 13.63 -9.70 5.54
C TYR A 147 14.64 -10.38 4.60
N VAL A 148 15.27 -11.45 5.07
CA VAL A 148 16.27 -12.29 4.38
C VAL A 148 17.37 -11.50 3.65
N HIS A 149 17.71 -10.31 4.16
CA HIS A 149 18.76 -9.43 3.64
C HIS A 149 18.68 -9.15 2.13
N THR A 150 17.46 -9.07 1.60
CA THR A 150 17.23 -8.90 0.17
C THR A 150 17.69 -7.52 -0.31
N VAL A 151 18.47 -7.49 -1.38
CA VAL A 151 18.86 -6.25 -2.05
C VAL A 151 18.31 -6.23 -3.46
N ARG A 152 17.49 -5.21 -3.78
CA ARG A 152 16.92 -4.99 -5.10
C ARG A 152 17.46 -3.70 -5.70
N SER A 153 18.09 -3.79 -6.88
CA SER A 153 18.63 -2.62 -7.59
C SER A 153 17.69 -2.18 -8.71
N LEU A 154 17.19 -0.95 -8.61
CA LEU A 154 16.38 -0.27 -9.61
C LEU A 154 17.31 0.58 -10.49
N ARG A 155 17.59 0.15 -11.72
CA ARG A 155 18.61 0.74 -12.59
C ARG A 155 18.00 1.74 -13.55
N PHE A 156 18.60 2.92 -13.68
CA PHE A 156 18.13 3.97 -14.60
C PHE A 156 18.56 3.78 -16.05
N ILE A 157 19.44 2.84 -16.33
CA ILE A 157 20.00 2.59 -17.66
C ILE A 157 19.83 1.14 -18.10
N GLY A 158 19.84 0.94 -19.42
CA GLY A 158 19.77 -0.37 -20.04
C GLY A 158 18.33 -0.85 -20.26
N GLN A 159 18.23 -1.90 -21.05
CA GLN A 159 16.99 -2.64 -21.31
C GLN A 159 16.94 -3.89 -20.45
N HIS A 160 15.76 -4.48 -20.31
CA HIS A 160 15.63 -5.80 -19.70
C HIS A 160 16.44 -6.83 -20.49
N PRO A 161 17.25 -7.66 -19.80
CA PRO A 161 18.03 -8.68 -20.47
C PRO A 161 17.13 -9.79 -21.01
N LYS A 162 17.54 -10.41 -22.09
CA LYS A 162 16.88 -11.60 -22.62
C LYS A 162 17.39 -12.84 -21.92
N GLY A 163 16.48 -13.67 -21.43
CA GLY A 163 16.78 -15.01 -20.93
C GLY A 163 16.74 -15.18 -19.41
N PRO A 164 17.65 -14.61 -18.61
CA PRO A 164 17.64 -14.84 -17.15
C PRO A 164 16.37 -14.36 -16.46
N ARG A 165 15.95 -15.10 -15.44
CA ARG A 165 14.78 -14.80 -14.58
C ARG A 165 15.20 -14.76 -13.13
N TRP A 166 14.55 -13.91 -12.34
CA TRP A 166 14.86 -13.69 -10.94
C TRP A 166 13.58 -13.66 -10.10
N ILE A 167 13.68 -14.02 -8.84
CA ILE A 167 12.57 -13.95 -7.88
C ILE A 167 12.08 -12.50 -7.70
N LEU A 168 13.00 -11.53 -7.70
CA LEU A 168 12.66 -10.10 -7.58
C LEU A 168 12.36 -9.43 -8.93
N GLY A 169 12.49 -10.16 -10.03
CA GLY A 169 12.45 -9.60 -11.38
C GLY A 169 13.68 -8.73 -11.72
N ASP A 170 13.78 -8.30 -12.97
CA ASP A 170 14.72 -7.25 -13.41
C ASP A 170 14.01 -5.90 -13.39
N SER A 171 14.57 -4.92 -12.73
CA SER A 171 13.96 -3.62 -12.47
C SER A 171 14.64 -2.51 -13.24
N ARG A 172 13.88 -1.79 -14.08
CA ARG A 172 14.32 -0.61 -14.83
C ARG A 172 13.54 0.60 -14.37
N ALA A 173 14.25 1.63 -13.95
CA ALA A 173 13.66 2.81 -13.34
C ALA A 173 13.81 4.06 -14.20
N ARG A 174 12.88 4.97 -14.06
CA ARG A 174 12.96 6.34 -14.59
C ARG A 174 12.20 7.29 -13.67
N TRP A 175 12.55 8.54 -13.74
CA TRP A 175 11.76 9.60 -13.11
C TRP A 175 10.68 10.11 -14.07
N ASP A 176 9.48 10.28 -13.54
CA ASP A 176 8.33 10.89 -14.19
C ASP A 176 7.87 12.04 -13.26
N GLY A 177 8.41 13.24 -13.48
CA GLY A 177 8.26 14.34 -12.54
C GLY A 177 8.84 14.00 -11.15
N ASP A 178 7.99 14.00 -10.13
CA ASP A 178 8.37 13.68 -8.76
C ASP A 178 8.12 12.20 -8.37
N THR A 179 7.75 11.38 -9.33
CA THR A 179 7.48 9.95 -9.15
C THR A 179 8.60 9.09 -9.73
N LEU A 180 9.14 8.17 -8.94
CA LEU A 180 9.98 7.09 -9.45
C LEU A 180 9.08 6.00 -10.05
N VAL A 181 9.23 5.76 -11.35
CA VAL A 181 8.52 4.69 -12.07
C VAL A 181 9.49 3.56 -12.32
N VAL A 182 9.08 2.35 -11.96
CA VAL A 182 9.91 1.13 -12.13
C VAL A 182 9.16 0.11 -12.95
N ASP A 183 9.73 -0.27 -14.07
CA ASP A 183 9.28 -1.36 -14.93
C ASP A 183 9.99 -2.66 -14.50
N VAL A 184 9.23 -3.72 -14.26
CA VAL A 184 9.76 -4.98 -13.72
C VAL A 184 9.25 -6.17 -14.51
N THR A 185 10.17 -6.94 -15.03
CA THR A 185 9.90 -8.16 -15.83
C THR A 185 10.86 -9.28 -15.43
N ASN A 186 10.86 -10.37 -16.18
CA ASN A 186 11.78 -11.49 -16.02
C ASN A 186 11.69 -12.17 -14.64
N PHE A 187 10.47 -12.41 -14.21
CA PHE A 187 10.19 -13.11 -12.96
C PHE A 187 10.33 -14.64 -13.09
N GLN A 188 10.71 -15.27 -12.00
CA GLN A 188 10.43 -16.67 -11.73
C GLN A 188 9.01 -16.82 -11.20
N ASP A 189 8.41 -17.99 -11.36
CA ASP A 189 7.02 -18.31 -10.95
C ASP A 189 6.92 -18.92 -9.54
N GLU A 190 7.95 -18.75 -8.72
CA GLU A 190 8.05 -19.39 -7.40
C GLU A 190 7.50 -18.54 -6.25
N THR A 191 6.93 -17.35 -6.54
CA THR A 191 6.53 -16.40 -5.50
C THR A 191 5.02 -16.15 -5.47
N TRP A 192 4.52 -15.86 -4.27
CA TRP A 192 3.13 -15.49 -4.03
C TRP A 192 3.02 -14.02 -3.63
N PHE A 193 1.88 -13.41 -3.93
CA PHE A 193 1.60 -12.04 -3.49
C PHE A 193 1.33 -11.94 -1.98
N ASP A 194 0.82 -13.02 -1.36
CA ASP A 194 0.45 -13.04 0.06
C ASP A 194 0.36 -14.47 0.59
N ARG A 195 0.10 -14.59 1.90
CA ARG A 195 -0.12 -15.88 2.56
C ARG A 195 -1.46 -16.53 2.22
N SER A 196 -2.37 -15.83 1.54
CA SER A 196 -3.64 -16.38 1.05
C SER A 196 -3.50 -17.10 -0.28
N GLY A 197 -2.28 -17.23 -0.80
CA GLY A 197 -1.97 -18.00 -2.00
C GLY A 197 -2.29 -17.28 -3.31
N ASN A 198 -2.44 -15.95 -3.27
CA ASN A 198 -2.47 -15.16 -4.48
C ASN A 198 -1.09 -15.22 -5.15
N TYR A 199 -1.04 -15.52 -6.45
CA TYR A 199 0.18 -15.86 -7.17
C TYR A 199 0.25 -15.23 -8.55
N ALA A 200 1.41 -15.30 -9.16
CA ALA A 200 1.66 -14.93 -10.54
C ALA A 200 2.48 -16.00 -11.24
N SER A 201 2.55 -15.92 -12.57
CA SER A 201 3.40 -16.77 -13.39
C SER A 201 4.72 -16.09 -13.78
N ASP A 202 5.51 -16.79 -14.56
CA ASP A 202 6.74 -16.30 -15.17
C ASP A 202 6.54 -15.21 -16.25
N THR A 203 5.28 -14.90 -16.61
CA THR A 203 4.91 -13.80 -17.51
C THR A 203 4.49 -12.53 -16.79
N LEU A 204 4.65 -12.50 -15.46
CA LEU A 204 4.38 -11.34 -14.65
C LEU A 204 5.14 -10.11 -15.15
N HIS A 205 4.41 -9.02 -15.30
CA HIS A 205 4.91 -7.67 -15.55
C HIS A 205 4.34 -6.72 -14.50
N ILE A 206 5.19 -5.91 -13.90
CA ILE A 206 4.78 -4.94 -12.89
C ILE A 206 5.31 -3.56 -13.25
N VAL A 207 4.45 -2.55 -13.16
CA VAL A 207 4.87 -1.15 -13.19
C VAL A 207 4.61 -0.54 -11.82
N GLU A 208 5.69 -0.27 -11.09
CA GLU A 208 5.62 0.36 -9.77
C GLU A 208 5.80 1.87 -9.85
N ARG A 209 5.18 2.58 -8.91
CA ARG A 209 5.29 4.03 -8.76
C ARG A 209 5.52 4.38 -7.28
N TYR A 210 6.53 5.20 -7.04
CA TYR A 210 6.88 5.70 -5.71
C TYR A 210 6.79 7.22 -5.73
N THR A 211 5.80 7.78 -5.07
CA THR A 211 5.59 9.23 -5.00
C THR A 211 5.63 9.68 -3.56
N ARG A 212 6.58 10.57 -3.23
CA ARG A 212 6.63 11.13 -1.88
C ARG A 212 5.51 12.14 -1.68
N THR A 213 4.56 11.82 -0.79
CA THR A 213 3.33 12.60 -0.54
C THR A 213 3.40 13.42 0.74
N GLY A 214 4.47 13.23 1.53
CA GLY A 214 4.70 13.97 2.77
C GLY A 214 6.14 13.79 3.26
N PRO A 215 6.53 14.47 4.35
CA PRO A 215 7.87 14.32 4.92
C PRO A 215 8.18 12.87 5.31
N ASP A 216 7.17 12.14 5.77
CA ASP A 216 7.32 10.79 6.30
C ASP A 216 6.39 9.77 5.60
N HIS A 217 5.94 10.10 4.37
CA HIS A 217 5.04 9.26 3.58
C HIS A 217 5.48 9.14 2.13
N ILE A 218 5.44 7.93 1.60
CA ILE A 218 5.50 7.62 0.17
C ILE A 218 4.21 6.89 -0.19
N LEU A 219 3.52 7.33 -1.25
CA LEU A 219 2.50 6.53 -1.90
C LEU A 219 3.20 5.53 -2.81
N TYR A 220 2.97 4.26 -2.55
CA TYR A 220 3.38 3.15 -3.40
C TYR A 220 2.19 2.61 -4.15
N GLU A 221 2.33 2.49 -5.46
CA GLU A 221 1.35 1.91 -6.35
C GLU A 221 2.03 0.86 -7.23
N ALA A 222 1.34 -0.21 -7.57
CA ALA A 222 1.82 -1.16 -8.56
C ALA A 222 0.68 -1.61 -9.47
N THR A 223 0.89 -1.51 -10.77
CA THR A 223 0.03 -2.13 -11.78
C THR A 223 0.60 -3.50 -12.11
N ILE A 224 -0.24 -4.51 -12.05
CA ILE A 224 0.11 -5.93 -12.19
C ILE A 224 -0.56 -6.47 -13.44
N GLU A 225 0.22 -7.07 -14.31
CA GLU A 225 -0.20 -7.73 -15.54
C GLU A 225 0.40 -9.13 -15.59
N ASP A 226 -0.43 -10.13 -15.84
CA ASP A 226 0.02 -11.50 -16.10
C ASP A 226 -1.05 -12.21 -16.94
N PRO A 227 -0.87 -12.27 -18.26
CA PRO A 227 -1.89 -12.81 -19.16
C PRO A 227 -2.15 -14.32 -19.01
N LYS A 228 -1.29 -15.05 -18.30
CA LYS A 228 -1.51 -16.46 -17.97
C LYS A 228 -2.41 -16.64 -16.73
N VAL A 229 -2.50 -15.60 -15.87
CA VAL A 229 -3.19 -15.67 -14.58
C VAL A 229 -4.37 -14.74 -14.49
N PHE A 230 -4.28 -13.52 -15.06
CA PHE A 230 -5.29 -12.49 -14.94
C PHE A 230 -5.91 -12.11 -16.29
N ALA A 231 -7.22 -11.87 -16.28
CA ALA A 231 -7.98 -11.47 -17.47
C ALA A 231 -7.72 -10.02 -17.91
N ARG A 232 -7.24 -9.17 -17.01
CA ARG A 232 -6.90 -7.76 -17.23
C ARG A 232 -5.88 -7.28 -16.22
N PRO A 233 -5.18 -6.17 -16.47
CA PRO A 233 -4.36 -5.50 -15.46
C PRO A 233 -5.19 -5.09 -14.24
N TRP A 234 -4.56 -5.11 -13.07
CA TRP A 234 -5.12 -4.66 -11.82
C TRP A 234 -4.06 -3.93 -10.98
N LYS A 235 -4.48 -3.27 -9.91
CA LYS A 235 -3.58 -2.42 -9.13
C LYS A 235 -3.67 -2.65 -7.64
N ILE A 236 -2.54 -2.39 -7.00
CA ILE A 236 -2.44 -2.19 -5.55
C ILE A 236 -1.97 -0.77 -5.26
N SER A 237 -2.41 -0.24 -4.12
CA SER A 237 -1.99 1.07 -3.65
C SER A 237 -1.95 1.10 -2.12
N MET A 238 -0.88 1.69 -1.55
CA MET A 238 -0.70 1.80 -0.11
C MET A 238 0.29 2.88 0.28
N PRO A 239 0.15 3.49 1.46
CA PRO A 239 1.18 4.35 2.02
C PRO A 239 2.33 3.53 2.61
N LEU A 240 3.55 4.04 2.43
CA LEU A 240 4.74 3.63 3.16
C LEU A 240 5.07 4.71 4.18
N TYR A 241 5.39 4.29 5.39
CA TYR A 241 5.67 5.16 6.53
C TYR A 241 7.17 5.16 6.85
N ARG A 242 7.72 6.34 7.10
CA ARG A 242 9.13 6.50 7.43
C ARG A 242 9.39 6.16 8.89
N HIS A 243 10.47 5.45 9.17
CA HIS A 243 11.01 5.32 10.51
C HIS A 243 11.73 6.64 10.88
N VAL A 244 11.14 7.38 11.83
CA VAL A 244 11.63 8.72 12.24
C VAL A 244 12.51 8.71 13.47
N GLN A 245 12.74 7.56 14.09
CA GLN A 245 13.61 7.43 15.25
C GLN A 245 15.05 7.82 14.89
N LYS A 246 15.71 8.58 15.77
CA LYS A 246 17.06 9.12 15.52
C LYS A 246 18.11 8.07 15.16
N ASN A 247 17.96 6.86 15.68
CA ASN A 247 18.90 5.76 15.49
C ASN A 247 18.22 4.58 14.78
N ALA A 248 17.22 4.86 13.91
CA ALA A 248 16.59 3.80 13.13
C ALA A 248 17.62 3.11 12.23
N GLN A 249 17.62 1.80 12.27
CA GLN A 249 18.46 0.94 11.42
C GLN A 249 17.69 -0.34 11.12
N LEU A 250 18.03 -1.02 10.04
CA LEU A 250 17.53 -2.36 9.79
C LEU A 250 18.15 -3.32 10.79
N LEU A 251 17.36 -4.27 11.24
CA LEU A 251 17.83 -5.35 12.12
C LEU A 251 18.34 -6.51 11.27
N GLU A 252 19.11 -7.37 11.87
CA GLU A 252 19.56 -8.63 11.27
C GLU A 252 18.48 -9.69 11.48
N TYR A 253 17.72 -10.01 10.42
CA TYR A 253 16.66 -11.02 10.46
C TYR A 253 17.11 -12.31 9.80
N GLU A 254 17.47 -13.30 10.62
CA GLU A 254 17.95 -14.62 10.21
C GLU A 254 16.82 -15.66 10.26
N CYS A 255 15.97 -15.68 9.21
CA CYS A 255 14.81 -16.56 9.14
C CYS A 255 15.16 -18.04 9.33
N HIS A 256 16.22 -18.53 8.70
CA HIS A 256 16.65 -19.93 8.82
C HIS A 256 17.07 -20.29 10.24
N ALA A 257 17.80 -19.43 10.92
CA ALA A 257 18.21 -19.66 12.31
C ALA A 257 17.01 -19.80 13.24
N TYR A 258 15.95 -19.04 13.03
CA TYR A 258 14.70 -19.18 13.79
C TYR A 258 13.99 -20.51 13.51
N LEU A 259 13.94 -20.99 12.26
CA LEU A 259 13.36 -22.28 11.93
C LEU A 259 14.14 -23.45 12.52
N GLU A 260 15.46 -23.39 12.53
CA GLU A 260 16.32 -24.40 13.17
C GLU A 260 16.09 -24.44 14.67
N ALA A 261 16.11 -23.29 15.33
CA ALA A 261 15.84 -23.20 16.77
C ALA A 261 14.43 -23.68 17.17
N GLU A 262 13.46 -23.58 16.29
CA GLU A 262 12.13 -24.17 16.50
C GLU A 262 12.11 -25.68 16.34
N ARG A 263 12.85 -26.23 15.38
CA ARG A 263 13.00 -27.70 15.23
C ARG A 263 13.63 -28.30 16.46
N ASP A 264 14.76 -27.76 16.91
CA ASP A 264 15.47 -28.23 18.09
C ASP A 264 14.59 -28.24 19.33
N ARG A 265 13.76 -27.21 19.50
CA ARG A 265 12.79 -27.14 20.61
C ARG A 265 11.69 -28.19 20.54
N ARG A 266 11.29 -28.62 19.33
CA ARG A 266 10.29 -29.71 19.16
C ARG A 266 10.90 -31.07 19.41
N ASP A 267 12.12 -31.28 18.96
CA ASP A 267 12.83 -32.59 19.10
C ASP A 267 13.27 -32.85 20.56
N THR A 268 13.33 -31.80 21.39
CA THR A 268 13.67 -31.90 22.83
C THR A 268 12.44 -32.04 23.75
N ARG A 269 11.23 -32.09 23.22
CA ARG A 269 9.96 -32.32 23.95
C ARG A 269 9.39 -33.70 23.69
#